data_b5fc92ddc9cbb41f41e1d9b02a7d2d66
#
_entry.id   b5fc92ddc9cbb41f41e1d9b02a7d2d66
#
_cell.length_a   1.000
_cell.length_b   1.000
_cell.length_c   1.000
_cell.angle_alpha   90.00
_cell.angle_beta   90.00
_cell.angle_gamma   90.00
#
_symmetry.space_group_name_H-M   'P 1'
#
loop_
_entity.id
_entity.type
_entity.pdbx_description
1 polymer ?
#
loop_
_entity_poly.entity_id
_entity_poly.type
_entity_poly.pdbx_seq_one_letter_code
_entity_poly.pdbx_strand_id
1 'polypeptide(L)' 'MSRRWTYQVIEVKLQMFGKPITERAQEELNRVGQLGWELVSAVQSEALDSIRLFLKKEA' A
#
# COMPACT_ATOMS: atom_id res chain seq x y z
N MET A 1 -28.24 -2.10 7.17
CA MET A 1 -27.52 -1.00 6.49
C MET A 1 -26.22 -1.52 5.89
N SER A 2 -26.01 -1.23 4.64
CA SER A 2 -24.76 -1.59 4.00
C SER A 2 -23.70 -0.53 4.29
N ARG A 3 -22.50 -1.00 4.61
CA ARG A 3 -21.36 -0.10 4.77
C ARG A 3 -20.81 0.24 3.41
N ARG A 4 -20.28 1.43 3.29
CA ARG A 4 -19.62 1.88 2.08
C ARG A 4 -18.13 1.97 2.32
N TRP A 5 -17.36 1.68 1.27
CA TRP A 5 -15.91 1.67 1.34
C TRP A 5 -15.34 2.55 0.25
N THR A 6 -14.27 3.25 0.57
CA THR A 6 -13.43 3.92 -0.41
C THR A 6 -12.18 3.08 -0.59
N TYR A 7 -11.76 2.90 -1.82
CA TYR A 7 -10.58 2.10 -2.14
C TYR A 7 -9.47 2.94 -2.73
N GLN A 8 -8.24 2.55 -2.45
CA GLN A 8 -7.06 3.21 -2.97
C GLN A 8 -6.02 2.16 -3.33
N VAL A 9 -5.33 2.40 -4.44
CA VAL A 9 -4.20 1.57 -4.85
C VAL A 9 -2.95 2.44 -4.80
N ILE A 10 -1.93 1.97 -4.09
CA ILE A 10 -0.65 2.65 -4.00
C ILE A 10 0.40 1.75 -4.61
N GLU A 11 1.20 2.29 -5.51
CA GLU A 11 2.33 1.58 -6.09
C GLU A 11 3.62 2.04 -5.41
N VAL A 12 4.35 1.09 -4.83
CA VAL A 12 5.67 1.34 -4.26
C VAL A 12 6.69 0.81 -5.25
N LYS A 13 7.41 1.71 -5.89
CA LYS A 13 8.35 1.36 -6.95
C LYS A 13 9.71 0.97 -6.39
N LEU A 14 10.35 0.01 -7.03
CA LEU A 14 11.71 -0.35 -6.72
C LEU A 14 12.64 0.79 -7.13
N GLN A 15 13.59 1.14 -6.27
CA GLN A 15 14.60 2.16 -6.58
C GLN A 15 15.99 1.55 -6.43
N MET A 16 16.89 1.93 -7.32
CA MET A 16 18.27 1.46 -7.28
C MET A 16 19.01 1.97 -6.06
N PHE A 17 18.73 3.19 -5.64
CA PHE A 17 19.38 3.84 -4.51
C PHE A 17 18.35 4.24 -3.49
N GLY A 18 18.76 4.25 -2.22
CA GLY A 18 17.88 4.61 -1.13
C GLY A 18 17.44 3.42 -0.32
N LYS A 19 16.30 3.56 0.36
CA LYS A 19 15.80 2.51 1.25
C LYS A 19 15.29 1.30 0.47
N PRO A 20 15.45 0.10 1.05
CA PRO A 20 14.84 -1.10 0.46
C PRO A 20 13.34 -0.94 0.29
N ILE A 21 12.78 -1.64 -0.70
CA ILE A 21 11.36 -1.54 -1.01
C ILE A 21 10.49 -1.95 0.18
N THR A 22 10.95 -2.90 0.99
CA THR A 22 10.21 -3.34 2.19
C THR A 22 10.05 -2.20 3.18
N GLU A 23 11.12 -1.42 3.43
CA GLU A 23 11.03 -0.28 4.34
C GLU A 23 10.13 0.81 3.78
N ARG A 24 10.20 1.05 2.49
CA ARG A 24 9.36 2.05 1.85
C ARG A 24 7.89 1.65 1.89
N ALA A 25 7.60 0.36 1.69
CA ALA A 25 6.23 -0.13 1.82
C ALA A 25 5.74 0.01 3.25
N GLN A 26 6.59 -0.28 4.23
CA GLN A 26 6.24 -0.13 5.64
C GLN A 26 5.91 1.33 5.98
N GLU A 27 6.73 2.26 5.49
CA GLU A 27 6.50 3.69 5.72
C GLU A 27 5.17 4.15 5.10
N GLU A 28 4.88 3.69 3.88
CA GLU A 28 3.61 4.02 3.23
C GLU A 28 2.42 3.46 4.00
N LEU A 29 2.52 2.23 4.47
CA LEU A 29 1.44 1.62 5.25
C LEU A 29 1.21 2.36 6.56
N ASN A 30 2.28 2.77 7.23
CA ASN A 30 2.17 3.54 8.46
C ASN A 30 1.50 4.89 8.21
N ARG A 31 1.89 5.55 7.11
CA ARG A 31 1.34 6.85 6.77
C ARG A 31 -0.17 6.77 6.50
N VAL A 32 -0.57 5.85 5.62
CA VAL A 32 -2.00 5.76 5.25
C VAL A 32 -2.83 5.13 6.36
N GLY A 33 -2.22 4.25 7.18
CA GLY A 33 -2.91 3.67 8.32
C GLY A 33 -3.35 4.73 9.33
N GLN A 34 -2.51 5.76 9.53
CA GLN A 34 -2.86 6.87 10.42
C GLN A 34 -3.99 7.72 9.86
N LEU A 35 -4.24 7.64 8.56
CA LEU A 35 -5.36 8.34 7.91
C LEU A 35 -6.62 7.48 7.85
N GLY A 36 -6.59 6.30 8.46
CA GLY A 36 -7.76 5.43 8.54
C GLY A 36 -7.83 4.36 7.47
N TRP A 37 -6.78 4.21 6.66
CA TRP A 37 -6.76 3.19 5.61
C TRP A 37 -6.35 1.84 6.16
N GLU A 38 -6.99 0.79 5.66
CA GLU A 38 -6.71 -0.59 6.02
C GLU A 38 -6.20 -1.35 4.80
N LEU A 39 -5.11 -2.08 4.96
CA LEU A 39 -4.57 -2.89 3.88
C LEU A 39 -5.46 -4.10 3.63
N VAL A 40 -5.89 -4.27 2.38
CA VAL A 40 -6.68 -5.42 1.95
C VAL A 40 -5.77 -6.48 1.33
N SER A 41 -4.85 -6.04 0.48
CA SER A 41 -3.99 -6.96 -0.24
C SER A 41 -2.74 -6.24 -0.72
N ALA A 42 -1.68 -6.99 -0.92
CA ALA A 42 -0.45 -6.49 -1.52
C ALA A 42 -0.01 -7.49 -2.59
N VAL A 43 0.36 -6.98 -3.76
CA VAL A 43 0.71 -7.81 -4.91
C VAL A 43 2.04 -7.35 -5.50
N GLN A 44 2.92 -8.31 -5.76
CA GLN A 44 4.16 -8.10 -6.47
C GLN A 44 4.36 -9.28 -7.40
N SER A 45 4.41 -9.04 -8.71
CA SER A 45 4.47 -10.13 -9.69
C SER A 45 5.86 -10.78 -9.75
N GLU A 46 6.92 -9.99 -9.56
CA GLU A 46 8.29 -10.47 -9.58
C GLU A 46 9.11 -9.72 -8.54
N ALA A 47 10.26 -10.30 -8.15
CA ALA A 47 11.12 -9.72 -7.11
C ALA A 47 11.62 -8.32 -7.45
N LEU A 48 11.72 -7.99 -8.75
CA LEU A 48 12.18 -6.68 -9.21
C LEU A 48 11.04 -5.76 -9.64
N ASP A 49 9.79 -6.20 -9.43
CA ASP A 49 8.63 -5.40 -9.76
C ASP A 49 8.24 -4.51 -8.59
N SER A 50 7.41 -3.51 -8.88
CA SER A 50 6.83 -2.69 -7.84
C SER A 50 5.81 -3.48 -7.03
N ILE A 51 5.57 -3.04 -5.81
CA ILE A 51 4.53 -3.61 -4.96
C ILE A 51 3.30 -2.71 -5.06
N ARG A 52 2.14 -3.32 -5.32
CA ARG A 52 0.88 -2.61 -5.33
C ARG A 52 0.11 -2.93 -4.05
N LEU A 53 -0.26 -1.88 -3.34
CA LEU A 53 -1.00 -1.99 -2.08
C LEU A 53 -2.44 -1.60 -2.34
N PHE A 54 -3.36 -2.51 -2.01
CA PHE A 54 -4.79 -2.27 -2.16
C PHE A 54 -5.37 -2.00 -0.78
N LEU A 55 -5.94 -0.82 -0.62
CA LEU A 55 -6.39 -0.34 0.68
C LEU A 55 -7.85 0.05 0.61
N LYS A 56 -8.51 0.02 1.77
CA LYS A 56 -9.88 0.48 1.90
C LYS A 56 -10.03 1.34 3.14
N LYS A 57 -11.02 2.18 3.11
CA LYS A 57 -11.40 3.01 4.25
C LYS A 57 -12.90 3.14 4.26
N GLU A 58 -13.48 3.07 5.44
CA GLU A 58 -14.91 3.27 5.58
C GLU A 58 -15.27 4.70 5.19
N ALA A 59 -16.24 4.80 4.31
CA ALA A 59 -16.66 6.09 3.79
C ALA A 59 -17.60 6.81 4.76
#